data_e1d90a5d87b2988e8c9ab9cd1dd66f47
#
_entry.id   e1d90a5d87b2988e8c9ab9cd1dd66f47
#
_cell.length_a   1.000
_cell.length_b   1.000
_cell.length_c   1.000
_cell.angle_alpha   90.00
_cell.angle_beta   90.00
_cell.angle_gamma   90.00
#
_symmetry.space_group_name_H-M   'P 1'
#
loop_
_entity.id
_entity.type
_entity.pdbx_description
1 polymer ?
#
loop_
_entity_poly.entity_id
_entity_poly.type
_entity_poly.pdbx_seq_one_letter_code
_entity_poly.pdbx_strand_id
1 'polypeptide(L)'
;GATHLLTGENLGQVSSQTLGNLGSIEQASSLKPLRPLLGFDKNTIIRMSRVLGVFELSLGPEVCDALGPNTPVTIANQEWLEKSEQRAGGLHEICQAAWDNRREVSL
;
A
#
# COMPACT_ATOMS: atom_id res chain seq x y z
N GLY A 1 -20.63 8.19 -2.84
CA GLY A 1 -19.55 7.22 -2.70
C GLY A 1 -18.18 7.91 -2.79
N ALA A 2 -17.11 7.22 -2.45
CA ALA A 2 -15.75 7.75 -2.57
C ALA A 2 -15.39 7.93 -4.05
N THR A 3 -14.66 8.99 -4.36
CA THR A 3 -14.18 9.31 -5.71
C THR A 3 -12.67 9.12 -5.84
N HIS A 4 -11.95 9.11 -4.72
CA HIS A 4 -10.50 8.98 -4.66
C HIS A 4 -10.09 8.03 -3.54
N LEU A 5 -8.90 7.47 -3.66
CA LEU A 5 -8.23 6.67 -2.64
C LEU A 5 -7.03 7.47 -2.09
N LEU A 6 -6.98 7.70 -0.78
CA LEU A 6 -5.84 8.36 -0.16
C LEU A 6 -4.84 7.30 0.30
N THR A 7 -3.59 7.40 -0.15
CA THR A 7 -2.53 6.44 0.19
C THR A 7 -1.32 7.12 0.82
N GLY A 8 -0.61 6.37 1.68
CA GLY A 8 0.63 6.83 2.32
C GLY A 8 1.90 6.54 1.51
N GLU A 9 1.76 6.21 0.23
CA GLU A 9 2.89 5.87 -0.63
C GLU A 9 3.88 7.02 -0.76
N ASN A 10 5.16 6.66 -0.77
CA ASN A 10 6.27 7.59 -0.88
C ASN A 10 7.29 7.07 -1.90
N LEU A 11 7.83 7.93 -2.73
CA LEU A 11 8.76 7.55 -3.78
C LEU A 11 10.15 7.28 -3.19
N GLY A 12 10.71 6.08 -3.45
CA GLY A 12 12.09 5.75 -3.12
C GLY A 12 12.35 5.42 -1.64
N GLN A 13 11.35 5.35 -0.79
CA GLN A 13 11.54 4.98 0.63
C GLN A 13 11.71 3.47 0.82
N VAL A 14 11.05 2.68 -0.01
CA VAL A 14 11.20 1.23 -0.08
C VAL A 14 11.51 0.89 -1.53
N SER A 15 12.36 -0.10 -1.75
CA SER A 15 12.83 -0.48 -3.08
C SER A 15 11.71 -0.81 -4.08
N SER A 16 10.53 -1.18 -3.60
CA SER A 16 9.34 -1.47 -4.42
C SER A 16 8.50 -0.23 -4.75
N GLN A 17 8.68 0.91 -4.06
CA GLN A 17 7.92 2.13 -4.32
C GLN A 17 8.58 2.96 -5.42
N THR A 18 8.58 2.43 -6.62
CA THR A 18 9.08 3.08 -7.84
C THR A 18 7.93 3.69 -8.64
N LEU A 19 8.23 4.62 -9.53
CA LEU A 19 7.21 5.20 -10.43
C LEU A 19 6.49 4.14 -11.25
N GLY A 20 7.21 3.11 -11.71
CA GLY A 20 6.61 2.00 -12.46
C GLY A 20 5.60 1.21 -11.64
N ASN A 21 5.96 0.84 -10.42
CA ASN A 21 5.06 0.11 -9.53
C ASN A 21 3.86 0.96 -9.07
N LEU A 22 4.07 2.25 -8.79
CA LEU A 22 2.96 3.17 -8.47
C LEU A 22 1.99 3.33 -9.65
N GLY A 23 2.49 3.29 -10.89
CA GLY A 23 1.66 3.27 -12.09
C GLY A 23 0.83 1.98 -12.21
N SER A 24 1.42 0.83 -11.88
CA SER A 24 0.71 -0.47 -11.87
C SER A 24 -0.40 -0.50 -10.82
N ILE A 25 -0.14 0.04 -9.62
CA ILE A 25 -1.16 0.18 -8.56
C ILE A 25 -2.30 1.07 -9.02
N GLU A 26 -1.99 2.18 -9.70
CA GLU A 26 -3.01 3.10 -10.22
C GLU A 26 -3.92 2.43 -11.27
N GLN A 27 -3.35 1.60 -12.13
CA GLN A 27 -4.11 0.83 -13.13
C GLN A 27 -5.02 -0.23 -12.51
N ALA A 28 -4.63 -0.80 -11.38
CA ALA A 28 -5.41 -1.81 -10.66
C ALA A 28 -6.59 -1.21 -9.86
N SER A 29 -6.66 0.12 -9.71
CA SER A 29 -7.70 0.78 -8.93
C SER A 29 -8.72 1.46 -9.82
N SER A 30 -10.00 1.28 -9.51
CA SER A 30 -11.10 2.05 -10.11
C SER A 30 -11.20 3.47 -9.54
N LEU A 31 -10.60 3.74 -8.38
CA LEU A 31 -10.52 5.05 -7.76
C LEU A 31 -9.15 5.67 -8.00
N LYS A 32 -9.12 6.95 -8.29
CA LYS A 32 -7.87 7.67 -8.52
C LYS A 32 -7.09 7.82 -7.21
N PRO A 33 -5.83 7.29 -7.10
CA PRO A 33 -5.03 7.45 -5.91
C PRO A 33 -4.54 8.90 -5.74
N LEU A 34 -4.65 9.41 -4.52
CA LEU A 34 -4.02 10.64 -4.07
C LEU A 34 -2.88 10.28 -3.13
N ARG A 35 -1.69 10.80 -3.43
CA ARG A 35 -0.43 10.46 -2.74
C ARG A 35 0.19 11.71 -2.12
N PRO A 36 -0.36 12.22 -1.01
CA PRO A 36 0.10 13.51 -0.44
C PRO A 36 1.54 13.45 0.07
N LEU A 37 2.07 12.26 0.36
CA LEU A 37 3.42 12.09 0.89
C LEU A 37 4.46 11.72 -0.16
N LEU A 38 4.08 11.63 -1.44
CA LEU A 38 4.90 11.06 -2.52
C LEU A 38 6.31 11.64 -2.63
N GLY A 39 6.46 12.93 -2.45
CA GLY A 39 7.72 13.65 -2.61
C GLY A 39 8.43 14.02 -1.31
N PHE A 40 7.94 13.60 -0.14
CA PHE A 40 8.59 13.91 1.13
C PHE A 40 9.65 12.87 1.50
N ASP A 41 10.75 13.30 2.11
CA ASP A 41 11.71 12.38 2.71
C ASP A 41 11.17 11.76 4.02
N LYS A 42 11.70 10.59 4.38
CA LYS A 42 11.25 9.81 5.54
C LYS A 42 11.34 10.62 6.85
N ASN A 43 12.39 11.41 7.04
CA ASN A 43 12.57 12.19 8.26
C ASN A 43 11.52 13.29 8.37
N THR A 44 11.14 13.88 7.25
CA THR A 44 10.06 14.87 7.20
C THR A 44 8.73 14.25 7.56
N ILE A 45 8.40 13.07 7.02
CA ILE A 45 7.17 12.33 7.37
C ILE A 45 7.15 11.97 8.86
N ILE A 46 8.27 11.49 9.42
CA ILE A 46 8.39 11.20 10.86
C ILE A 46 8.17 12.46 11.71
N ARG A 47 8.74 13.60 11.32
CA ARG A 47 8.50 14.86 12.02
C ARG A 47 7.03 15.26 11.99
N MET A 48 6.39 15.16 10.83
CA MET A 48 4.96 15.46 10.68
C MET A 48 4.11 14.55 11.57
N SER A 49 4.37 13.24 11.59
CA SER A 49 3.64 12.28 12.42
C SER A 49 3.79 12.55 13.91
N ARG A 50 4.98 13.00 14.36
CA ARG A 50 5.21 13.43 15.75
C ARG A 50 4.43 14.69 16.11
N VAL A 51 4.42 15.68 15.22
CA VAL A 51 3.63 16.91 15.42
C VAL A 51 2.14 16.61 15.52
N LEU A 52 1.65 15.64 14.74
CA LEU A 52 0.26 15.19 14.77
C LEU A 52 -0.04 14.25 15.95
N GLY A 53 0.95 13.82 16.72
CA GLY A 53 0.77 12.91 17.86
C GLY A 53 0.44 11.47 17.48
N VAL A 54 0.63 11.09 16.21
CA VAL A 54 0.29 9.74 15.70
C VAL A 54 1.51 8.83 15.55
N PHE A 55 2.72 9.35 15.79
CA PHE A 55 3.96 8.59 15.58
C PHE A 55 4.00 7.31 16.42
N GLU A 56 3.75 7.41 17.72
CA GLU A 56 3.80 6.26 18.63
C GLU A 56 2.73 5.21 18.30
N LEU A 57 1.59 5.63 17.77
CA LEU A 57 0.51 4.73 17.34
C LEU A 57 0.88 3.97 16.06
N SER A 58 1.82 4.50 15.27
CA SER A 58 2.29 3.88 14.02
C SER A 58 3.47 2.94 14.23
N LEU A 59 4.04 2.88 15.44
CA LEU A 59 5.11 1.94 15.75
C LEU A 59 4.53 0.53 15.89
N GLY A 60 4.99 -0.37 15.05
CA GLY A 60 4.60 -1.77 15.07
C GLY A 60 5.70 -2.66 14.53
N PRO A 61 5.59 -3.99 14.68
CA PRO A 61 6.55 -4.90 14.09
C PRO A 61 6.54 -4.77 12.56
N GLU A 62 7.71 -4.61 11.97
CA GLU A 62 7.86 -4.67 10.51
C GLU A 62 7.67 -6.12 10.04
N VAL A 63 6.57 -6.35 9.34
CA VAL A 63 6.22 -7.69 8.82
C VAL A 63 6.65 -7.86 7.37
N CYS A 64 6.88 -6.76 6.66
CA CYS A 64 7.20 -6.77 5.23
C CYS A 64 8.45 -7.58 4.90
N ASP A 65 9.50 -7.46 5.71
CA ASP A 65 10.77 -8.18 5.49
C ASP A 65 10.67 -9.67 5.80
N ALA A 66 9.68 -10.11 6.58
CA ALA A 66 9.46 -11.50 6.92
C ALA A 66 8.73 -12.29 5.81
N LEU A 67 8.00 -11.61 4.94
CA LEU A 67 7.14 -12.23 3.93
C LEU A 67 7.60 -11.97 2.50
N GLY A 68 8.47 -10.99 2.30
CA GLY A 68 8.93 -10.58 0.97
C GLY A 68 10.23 -11.26 0.53
N PRO A 69 10.50 -11.33 -0.78
CA PRO A 69 11.79 -11.77 -1.30
C PRO A 69 12.88 -10.73 -0.97
N ASN A 70 14.12 -11.20 -0.80
CA ASN A 70 15.27 -10.33 -0.54
C ASN A 70 15.57 -9.30 -1.66
N THR A 71 14.99 -9.52 -2.83
CA THR A 71 15.11 -8.61 -3.98
C THR A 71 13.71 -8.15 -4.42
N PRO A 72 13.26 -6.98 -3.98
CA PRO A 72 11.96 -6.46 -4.37
C PRO A 72 11.92 -6.13 -5.87
N VAL A 73 10.78 -6.37 -6.48
CA VAL A 73 10.52 -6.02 -7.88
C VAL A 73 10.37 -4.50 -7.99
N THR A 74 11.20 -3.88 -8.81
CA THR A 74 11.19 -2.43 -9.04
C THR A 74 10.31 -1.99 -10.21
N ILE A 75 9.96 -2.93 -11.10
CA ILE A 75 9.02 -2.74 -12.21
C ILE A 75 8.10 -3.96 -12.23
N ALA A 76 6.86 -3.77 -11.87
CA ALA A 76 5.86 -4.83 -11.87
C ALA A 76 5.48 -5.20 -13.33
N ASN A 77 5.42 -6.49 -13.60
CA ASN A 77 4.82 -7.01 -14.83
C ASN A 77 3.35 -7.34 -14.55
N GLN A 78 2.45 -6.56 -15.12
CA GLN A 78 1.03 -6.63 -14.85
C GLN A 78 0.42 -7.97 -15.26
N GLU A 79 0.79 -8.47 -16.45
CA GLU A 79 0.32 -9.78 -16.95
C GLU A 79 0.76 -10.94 -16.02
N TRP A 80 1.98 -10.86 -15.50
CA TRP A 80 2.47 -11.86 -14.55
C TRP A 80 1.73 -11.79 -13.21
N LEU A 81 1.44 -10.58 -12.71
CA LEU A 81 0.64 -10.38 -11.50
C LEU A 81 -0.76 -10.97 -11.64
N GLU A 82 -1.47 -10.64 -12.72
CA GLU A 82 -2.80 -11.17 -13.00
C GLU A 82 -2.83 -12.70 -13.07
N LYS A 83 -1.85 -13.30 -13.77
CA LYS A 83 -1.70 -14.77 -13.81
C LYS A 83 -1.41 -15.37 -12.45
N SER A 84 -0.65 -14.69 -11.60
CA SER A 84 -0.31 -15.14 -10.25
C SER A 84 -1.52 -15.06 -9.33
N GLU A 85 -2.30 -14.00 -9.41
CA GLU A 85 -3.57 -13.86 -8.68
C GLU A 85 -4.58 -14.94 -9.08
N GLN A 86 -4.70 -15.21 -10.37
CA GLN A 86 -5.58 -16.29 -10.86
C GLN A 86 -5.15 -17.67 -10.35
N ARG A 87 -3.83 -17.95 -10.29
CA ARG A 87 -3.30 -19.21 -9.74
C ARG A 87 -3.56 -19.33 -8.24
N ALA A 88 -3.60 -18.24 -7.51
CA ALA A 88 -3.92 -18.19 -6.09
C ALA A 88 -5.43 -18.33 -5.81
N GLY A 89 -6.26 -18.53 -6.85
CA GLY A 89 -7.72 -18.64 -6.72
C GLY A 89 -8.44 -17.29 -6.83
N GLY A 90 -7.72 -16.22 -7.19
CA GLY A 90 -8.23 -14.84 -7.18
C GLY A 90 -8.23 -14.22 -5.78
N LEU A 91 -8.12 -12.90 -5.76
CA LEU A 91 -8.13 -12.15 -4.49
C LEU A 91 -9.56 -11.74 -4.07
N HIS A 92 -10.53 -11.88 -4.95
CA HIS A 92 -11.89 -11.39 -4.70
C HIS A 92 -12.53 -12.05 -3.48
N GLU A 93 -12.47 -13.38 -3.39
CA GLU A 93 -13.07 -14.13 -2.26
C GLU A 93 -12.39 -13.80 -0.94
N ILE A 94 -11.06 -13.65 -0.94
CA ILE A 94 -10.29 -13.26 0.25
C ILE A 94 -10.68 -11.86 0.71
N CYS A 95 -10.76 -10.92 -0.22
CA CYS A 95 -11.18 -9.54 0.06
C CYS A 95 -12.63 -9.48 0.55
N GLN A 96 -13.54 -10.27 -0.05
CA GLN A 96 -14.93 -10.34 0.37
C GLN A 96 -15.04 -10.92 1.78
N ALA A 97 -14.36 -12.02 2.09
CA ALA A 97 -14.33 -12.60 3.43
C ALA A 97 -13.78 -11.63 4.47
N ALA A 98 -12.72 -10.88 4.15
CA ALA A 98 -12.18 -9.85 5.03
C ALA A 98 -13.19 -8.71 5.26
N TRP A 99 -13.89 -8.28 4.21
CA TRP A 99 -14.94 -7.28 4.31
C TRP A 99 -16.11 -7.73 5.20
N ASP A 100 -16.58 -8.96 5.04
CA ASP A 100 -17.70 -9.52 5.80
C ASP A 100 -17.35 -9.70 7.28
N ASN A 101 -16.09 -9.96 7.59
CA ASN A 101 -15.58 -10.10 8.97
C ASN A 101 -15.08 -8.77 9.58
N ARG A 102 -15.26 -7.63 8.91
CA ARG A 102 -14.84 -6.32 9.45
C ARG A 102 -15.58 -5.99 10.75
N ARG A 103 -14.89 -5.30 11.64
CA ARG A 103 -15.50 -4.75 12.85
C ARG A 103 -15.70 -3.25 12.67
N GLU A 104 -16.88 -2.78 13.05
CA GLU A 104 -17.15 -1.35 13.17
C GLU A 104 -16.77 -0.89 14.58
N VAL A 105 -15.98 0.16 14.67
CA VAL A 105 -15.59 0.79 15.92
C VAL A 105 -16.22 2.16 15.97
N SER A 106 -17.09 2.38 16.96
CA SER A 106 -17.61 3.72 17.25
C SER A 106 -16.56 4.49 18.04
N LEU A 107 -16.22 5.70 17.58
CA LEU A 107 -15.34 6.66 18.25
C LEU A 107 -16.13 7.53 19.22
#